data_0415c6565fe15c10447f8424f894bb8a
#
_entry.id   0415c6565fe15c10447f8424f894bb8a
#
_cell.length_a   1.000
_cell.length_b   1.000
_cell.length_c   1.000
_cell.angle_alpha   90.00
_cell.angle_beta   90.00
_cell.angle_gamma   90.00
#
_symmetry.space_group_name_H-M   'P 1'
#
loop_
_entity.id
_entity.type
_entity.pdbx_description
1 polymer ?
#
loop_
_entity_poly.entity_id
_entity_poly.type
_entity_poly.pdbx_seq_one_letter_code
_entity_poly.pdbx_strand_id
1 'polypeptide(L)'
;MSDVPTQFQDAKDLLTEDGFAVNDVWYHGTSSALWSSIKENGINRSGDRDLNKKAKNTMATIGNSYTETIQPVFLTQSKELAYLWAEKAVKRRSVRFEGDEMPVVLEIRLPDDLKDRVKPDVGAAAMVMISGDDYIGQLEDIYKANGIAFPDMDPVKADRMEYLNKLGMAYFDQNVPAECVTLVSE
;
A
#
# COMPACT_ATOMS: atom_id res chain seq x y z
N MET A 1 -4.58 10.22 -14.96
CA MET A 1 -5.10 8.93 -14.49
C MET A 1 -4.03 7.90 -14.74
N SER A 2 -3.67 7.16 -13.73
CA SER A 2 -2.83 5.97 -13.86
C SER A 2 -3.66 4.92 -14.60
N ASP A 3 -3.09 4.32 -15.65
CA ASP A 3 -3.78 3.31 -16.46
C ASP A 3 -3.64 1.96 -15.74
N VAL A 4 -4.49 1.75 -14.72
CA VAL A 4 -4.48 0.50 -13.95
C VAL A 4 -4.84 -0.66 -14.88
N PRO A 5 -3.99 -1.69 -15.02
CA PRO A 5 -4.29 -2.85 -15.85
C PRO A 5 -5.61 -3.53 -15.45
N THR A 6 -6.35 -4.01 -16.44
CA THR A 6 -7.71 -4.54 -16.24
C THR A 6 -7.78 -5.66 -15.19
N GLN A 7 -6.75 -6.50 -15.10
CA GLN A 7 -6.67 -7.59 -14.12
C GLN A 7 -6.59 -7.11 -12.66
N PHE A 8 -6.25 -5.85 -12.43
CA PHE A 8 -6.20 -5.24 -11.10
C PHE A 8 -7.44 -4.38 -10.78
N GLN A 9 -8.31 -4.11 -11.75
CA GLN A 9 -9.51 -3.28 -11.58
C GLN A 9 -10.61 -4.05 -10.84
N ASP A 10 -10.45 -4.24 -9.55
CA ASP A 10 -11.37 -4.98 -8.68
C ASP A 10 -12.23 -4.08 -7.77
N ALA A 11 -11.97 -2.79 -7.73
CA ALA A 11 -12.69 -1.87 -6.85
C ALA A 11 -14.21 -1.88 -7.09
N LYS A 12 -14.65 -2.05 -8.34
CA LYS A 12 -16.07 -2.16 -8.73
C LYS A 12 -16.80 -3.33 -8.07
N ASP A 13 -16.08 -4.41 -7.71
CA ASP A 13 -16.66 -5.60 -7.09
C ASP A 13 -16.60 -5.54 -5.55
N LEU A 14 -15.79 -4.63 -5.00
CA LEU A 14 -15.50 -4.50 -3.58
C LEU A 14 -16.13 -3.25 -2.96
N LEU A 15 -16.34 -2.20 -3.76
CA LEU A 15 -16.82 -0.92 -3.28
C LEU A 15 -18.35 -0.91 -3.16
N THR A 16 -18.83 -0.53 -1.99
CA THR A 16 -20.24 -0.35 -1.65
C THR A 16 -20.49 1.10 -1.21
N GLU A 17 -21.73 1.47 -0.96
CA GLU A 17 -22.08 2.79 -0.38
C GLU A 17 -21.44 3.03 0.99
N ASP A 18 -21.15 1.95 1.73
CA ASP A 18 -20.48 1.99 3.03
C ASP A 18 -18.94 1.97 2.92
N GLY A 19 -18.40 1.82 1.72
CA GLY A 19 -16.97 1.71 1.44
C GLY A 19 -16.55 0.33 0.96
N PHE A 20 -15.27 -0.02 1.12
CA PHE A 20 -14.72 -1.31 0.69
C PHE A 20 -15.20 -2.44 1.60
N ALA A 21 -15.60 -3.55 0.97
CA ALA A 21 -15.89 -4.78 1.70
C ALA A 21 -14.60 -5.33 2.35
N VAL A 22 -14.67 -5.64 3.64
CA VAL A 22 -13.54 -6.21 4.38
C VAL A 22 -13.56 -7.72 4.29
N ASN A 23 -12.44 -8.33 3.91
CA ASN A 23 -12.26 -9.78 3.85
C ASN A 23 -10.85 -10.17 4.35
N ASP A 24 -10.53 -11.49 4.35
CA ASP A 24 -9.25 -12.03 4.84
C ASP A 24 -8.12 -12.02 3.81
N VAL A 25 -8.35 -11.46 2.63
CA VAL A 25 -7.36 -11.32 1.57
C VAL A 25 -6.90 -9.87 1.51
N TRP A 26 -5.59 -9.69 1.59
CA TRP A 26 -4.97 -8.40 1.58
C TRP A 26 -4.06 -8.24 0.38
N TYR A 27 -3.77 -7.02 -0.01
CA TYR A 27 -2.87 -6.71 -1.11
C TYR A 27 -1.81 -5.70 -0.69
N HIS A 28 -0.63 -5.86 -1.28
CA HIS A 28 0.50 -4.94 -1.09
C HIS A 28 1.12 -4.61 -2.44
N GLY A 29 1.29 -3.32 -2.71
CA GLY A 29 1.91 -2.84 -3.93
C GLY A 29 3.41 -2.57 -3.74
N THR A 30 4.23 -3.06 -4.67
CA THR A 30 5.68 -2.88 -4.62
C THR A 30 6.32 -2.87 -6.01
N SER A 31 7.65 -2.78 -6.07
CA SER A 31 8.41 -2.89 -7.33
C SER A 31 8.80 -4.33 -7.65
N SER A 32 8.80 -4.68 -8.93
CA SER A 32 9.27 -5.98 -9.45
C SER A 32 10.69 -6.31 -9.00
N ALA A 33 11.55 -5.31 -8.80
CA ALA A 33 12.91 -5.51 -8.33
C ALA A 33 12.99 -6.12 -6.93
N LEU A 34 11.95 -5.98 -6.10
CA LEU A 34 11.90 -6.52 -4.75
C LEU A 34 11.31 -7.93 -4.69
N TRP A 35 10.63 -8.39 -5.76
CA TRP A 35 9.92 -9.66 -5.76
C TRP A 35 10.78 -10.86 -5.40
N SER A 36 11.97 -10.96 -5.97
CA SER A 36 12.89 -12.08 -5.69
C SER A 36 13.20 -12.20 -4.19
N SER A 37 13.51 -11.08 -3.55
CA SER A 37 13.77 -11.03 -2.11
C SER A 37 12.53 -11.31 -1.27
N ILE A 38 11.38 -10.79 -1.68
CA ILE A 38 10.11 -11.00 -0.98
C ILE A 38 9.67 -12.47 -1.07
N LYS A 39 9.82 -13.09 -2.23
CA LYS A 39 9.51 -14.50 -2.43
C LYS A 39 10.32 -15.43 -1.51
N GLU A 40 11.56 -15.05 -1.19
CA GLU A 40 12.45 -15.83 -0.34
C GLU A 40 12.30 -15.48 1.15
N ASN A 41 12.12 -14.21 1.49
CA ASN A 41 12.24 -13.71 2.86
C ASN A 41 10.94 -13.12 3.43
N GLY A 42 9.86 -13.06 2.64
CA GLY A 42 8.64 -12.35 3.00
C GLY A 42 8.78 -10.83 2.94
N ILE A 43 7.74 -10.11 3.39
CA ILE A 43 7.75 -8.65 3.44
C ILE A 43 8.26 -8.19 4.81
N ASN A 44 9.38 -7.48 4.80
CA ASN A 44 10.01 -6.99 6.03
C ASN A 44 9.54 -5.57 6.38
N ARG A 45 9.30 -5.30 7.65
CA ARG A 45 8.98 -3.97 8.19
C ARG A 45 10.09 -2.93 7.98
N SER A 46 11.33 -3.36 7.81
CA SER A 46 12.42 -2.48 7.42
C SER A 46 12.30 -1.93 6.00
N GLY A 47 11.32 -2.43 5.22
CA GLY A 47 11.08 -2.01 3.84
C GLY A 47 12.25 -2.34 2.91
N ASP A 48 12.45 -1.47 1.93
CA ASP A 48 13.48 -1.61 0.90
C ASP A 48 14.88 -1.33 1.47
N ARG A 49 15.63 -2.39 1.76
CA ARG A 49 16.98 -2.31 2.34
C ARG A 49 17.98 -1.59 1.42
N ASP A 50 17.87 -1.77 0.11
CA ASP A 50 18.80 -1.13 -0.84
C ASP A 50 18.52 0.37 -0.92
N LEU A 51 17.25 0.77 -0.91
CA LEU A 51 16.85 2.15 -0.86
C LEU A 51 17.33 2.82 0.44
N ASN A 52 17.16 2.15 1.58
CA ASN A 52 17.62 2.63 2.87
C ASN A 52 19.14 2.78 2.91
N LYS A 53 19.89 1.81 2.36
CA LYS A 53 21.35 1.88 2.24
C LYS A 53 21.80 3.06 1.38
N LYS A 54 21.16 3.29 0.22
CA LYS A 54 21.46 4.45 -0.63
C LYS A 54 21.12 5.77 0.07
N ALA A 55 19.97 5.86 0.74
CA ALA A 55 19.61 7.04 1.51
C ALA A 55 20.63 7.33 2.63
N LYS A 56 21.06 6.31 3.36
CA LYS A 56 22.11 6.42 4.38
C LYS A 56 23.42 6.95 3.81
N ASN A 57 23.87 6.41 2.68
CA ASN A 57 25.08 6.86 2.02
C ASN A 57 24.98 8.31 1.56
N THR A 58 23.86 8.71 0.97
CA THR A 58 23.61 10.09 0.54
C THR A 58 23.64 11.06 1.73
N MET A 59 23.01 10.71 2.84
CA MET A 59 23.01 11.56 4.05
C MET A 59 24.42 11.69 4.64
N ALA A 60 25.21 10.63 4.61
CA ALA A 60 26.60 10.67 5.07
C ALA A 60 27.47 11.62 4.25
N THR A 61 27.24 11.74 2.93
CA THR A 61 28.01 12.66 2.05
C THR A 61 27.78 14.13 2.37
N ILE A 62 26.63 14.48 2.97
CA ILE A 62 26.31 15.86 3.39
C ILE A 62 26.52 16.07 4.90
N GLY A 63 27.19 15.12 5.58
CA GLY A 63 27.51 15.23 7.00
C GLY A 63 26.29 15.02 7.95
N ASN A 64 25.23 14.39 7.45
CA ASN A 64 24.02 14.15 8.22
C ASN A 64 23.87 12.66 8.57
N SER A 65 23.11 12.34 9.62
CA SER A 65 22.79 10.99 10.02
C SER A 65 21.44 10.55 9.43
N TYR A 66 21.36 9.31 8.98
CA TYR A 66 20.11 8.66 8.55
C TYR A 66 19.68 7.66 9.63
N THR A 67 18.48 7.85 10.16
CA THR A 67 17.86 6.88 11.07
C THR A 67 16.90 6.01 10.26
N GLU A 68 17.18 4.71 10.23
CA GLU A 68 16.27 3.75 9.59
C GLU A 68 14.98 3.64 10.42
N THR A 69 13.86 3.89 9.77
CA THR A 69 12.55 3.81 10.41
C THR A 69 11.94 2.45 10.15
N ILE A 70 11.59 1.72 11.21
CA ILE A 70 10.80 0.49 11.09
C ILE A 70 9.33 0.91 11.00
N GLN A 71 8.72 0.67 9.84
CA GLN A 71 7.31 0.95 9.60
C GLN A 71 6.51 -0.35 9.55
N PRO A 72 5.20 -0.32 9.81
CA PRO A 72 4.35 -1.48 9.57
C PRO A 72 4.31 -1.80 8.07
N VAL A 73 3.88 -3.02 7.74
CA VAL A 73 3.56 -3.38 6.34
C VAL A 73 2.17 -2.83 6.03
N PHE A 74 2.10 -1.88 5.10
CA PHE A 74 0.81 -1.31 4.67
C PHE A 74 0.10 -2.25 3.71
N LEU A 75 -1.20 -2.41 3.91
CA LEU A 75 -2.06 -3.34 3.20
C LEU A 75 -3.31 -2.63 2.69
N THR A 76 -3.90 -3.16 1.63
CA THR A 76 -5.20 -2.73 1.13
C THR A 76 -6.11 -3.91 0.86
N GLN A 77 -7.43 -3.66 0.74
CA GLN A 77 -8.42 -4.68 0.37
C GLN A 77 -8.57 -4.84 -1.15
N SER A 78 -8.03 -3.93 -1.94
CA SER A 78 -8.20 -3.89 -3.40
C SER A 78 -6.86 -4.01 -4.12
N LYS A 79 -6.82 -4.82 -5.19
CA LYS A 79 -5.66 -4.89 -6.10
C LYS A 79 -5.42 -3.56 -6.80
N GLU A 80 -6.49 -2.86 -7.15
CA GLU A 80 -6.43 -1.55 -7.78
C GLU A 80 -5.72 -0.54 -6.89
N LEU A 81 -6.09 -0.47 -5.60
CA LEU A 81 -5.41 0.38 -4.63
C LEU A 81 -3.95 -0.04 -4.41
N ALA A 82 -3.67 -1.34 -4.35
CA ALA A 82 -2.30 -1.84 -4.21
C ALA A 82 -1.45 -1.47 -5.44
N TYR A 83 -2.02 -1.50 -6.65
CA TYR A 83 -1.31 -1.09 -7.86
C TYR A 83 -0.88 0.38 -7.82
N LEU A 84 -1.74 1.27 -7.31
CA LEU A 84 -1.39 2.69 -7.13
C LEU A 84 -0.17 2.87 -6.21
N TRP A 85 -0.09 2.07 -5.15
CA TRP A 85 1.07 2.06 -4.26
C TRP A 85 2.31 1.45 -4.92
N ALA A 86 2.12 0.44 -5.79
CA ALA A 86 3.21 -0.15 -6.56
C ALA A 86 3.85 0.86 -7.52
N GLU A 87 3.05 1.66 -8.22
CA GLU A 87 3.55 2.75 -9.07
C GLU A 87 4.34 3.79 -8.26
N LYS A 88 3.84 4.17 -7.08
CA LYS A 88 4.57 5.08 -6.18
C LYS A 88 5.90 4.47 -5.72
N ALA A 89 5.92 3.15 -5.45
CA ALA A 89 7.15 2.43 -5.09
C ALA A 89 8.17 2.44 -6.23
N VAL A 90 7.75 2.12 -7.46
CA VAL A 90 8.60 2.17 -8.66
C VAL A 90 9.13 3.60 -8.88
N LYS A 91 8.26 4.60 -8.86
CA LYS A 91 8.64 6.01 -9.01
C LYS A 91 9.66 6.46 -7.97
N ARG A 92 9.49 6.04 -6.71
CA ARG A 92 10.44 6.35 -5.63
C ARG A 92 11.81 5.70 -5.85
N ARG A 93 11.83 4.49 -6.42
CA ARG A 93 13.06 3.75 -6.72
C ARG A 93 13.77 4.29 -7.96
N SER A 94 13.04 4.66 -9.01
CA SER A 94 13.62 5.15 -10.28
C SER A 94 14.49 6.40 -10.12
N VAL A 95 14.31 7.18 -9.07
CA VAL A 95 15.18 8.32 -8.73
C VAL A 95 16.59 7.89 -8.30
N ARG A 96 16.77 6.63 -7.89
CA ARG A 96 18.02 6.14 -7.26
C ARG A 96 18.60 4.89 -7.90
N PHE A 97 17.81 4.19 -8.67
CA PHE A 97 18.20 2.95 -9.34
C PHE A 97 17.94 3.07 -10.83
N GLU A 98 18.88 2.60 -11.63
CA GLU A 98 18.71 2.46 -13.07
C GLU A 98 18.06 1.09 -13.37
N GLY A 99 17.29 1.01 -14.44
CA GLY A 99 16.65 -0.20 -14.91
C GLY A 99 15.13 -0.06 -15.03
N ASP A 100 14.52 -0.98 -15.75
CA ASP A 100 13.10 -1.03 -16.00
C ASP A 100 12.41 -1.82 -14.89
N GLU A 101 12.06 -1.14 -13.80
CA GLU A 101 11.26 -1.73 -12.74
C GLU A 101 9.76 -1.54 -13.04
N MET A 102 8.99 -2.59 -12.79
CA MET A 102 7.53 -2.59 -13.02
C MET A 102 6.78 -2.59 -11.69
N PRO A 103 5.59 -1.94 -11.63
CA PRO A 103 4.70 -2.09 -10.50
C PRO A 103 4.17 -3.53 -10.43
N VAL A 104 4.18 -4.10 -9.23
CA VAL A 104 3.63 -5.44 -8.97
C VAL A 104 2.74 -5.42 -7.75
N VAL A 105 1.70 -6.24 -7.80
CA VAL A 105 0.75 -6.44 -6.71
C VAL A 105 0.98 -7.81 -6.10
N LEU A 106 1.06 -7.85 -4.78
CA LEU A 106 1.20 -9.07 -4.00
C LEU A 106 -0.10 -9.34 -3.25
N GLU A 107 -0.60 -10.56 -3.36
CA GLU A 107 -1.69 -11.08 -2.54
C GLU A 107 -1.12 -11.66 -1.25
N ILE A 108 -1.76 -11.34 -0.13
CA ILE A 108 -1.34 -11.74 1.20
C ILE A 108 -2.50 -12.47 1.89
N ARG A 109 -2.25 -13.72 2.29
CA ARG A 109 -3.17 -14.54 3.08
C ARG A 109 -2.50 -14.92 4.39
N LEU A 110 -2.90 -14.25 5.45
CA LEU A 110 -2.37 -14.53 6.78
C LEU A 110 -3.08 -15.74 7.40
N PRO A 111 -2.36 -16.56 8.18
CA PRO A 111 -2.96 -17.62 8.97
C PRO A 111 -3.83 -17.02 10.10
N ASP A 112 -4.75 -17.81 10.64
CA ASP A 112 -5.78 -17.33 11.57
C ASP A 112 -5.20 -16.67 12.84
N ASP A 113 -4.07 -17.14 13.32
CA ASP A 113 -3.38 -16.58 14.50
C ASP A 113 -2.74 -15.21 14.25
N LEU A 114 -2.60 -14.80 12.97
CA LEU A 114 -2.04 -13.51 12.59
C LEU A 114 -3.07 -12.52 12.05
N LYS A 115 -4.28 -12.96 11.66
CA LYS A 115 -5.32 -12.11 11.07
C LYS A 115 -5.71 -10.94 11.99
N ASP A 116 -5.85 -11.19 13.29
CA ASP A 116 -6.23 -10.18 14.28
C ASP A 116 -5.19 -9.06 14.47
N ARG A 117 -3.99 -9.24 13.90
CA ARG A 117 -2.92 -8.24 13.93
C ARG A 117 -3.00 -7.24 12.79
N VAL A 118 -3.83 -7.48 11.79
CA VAL A 118 -4.14 -6.48 10.77
C VAL A 118 -5.07 -5.43 11.38
N LYS A 119 -4.68 -4.18 11.26
CA LYS A 119 -5.38 -3.05 11.87
C LYS A 119 -5.70 -1.98 10.83
N PRO A 120 -6.83 -1.28 10.96
CA PRO A 120 -7.11 -0.12 10.14
C PRO A 120 -6.00 0.94 10.25
N ASP A 121 -5.59 1.50 9.12
CA ASP A 121 -4.54 2.52 9.10
C ASP A 121 -5.10 3.91 9.37
N VAL A 122 -5.01 4.32 10.63
CA VAL A 122 -5.40 5.68 11.05
C VAL A 122 -4.40 6.75 10.60
N GLY A 123 -3.19 6.35 10.16
CA GLY A 123 -2.23 7.25 9.54
C GLY A 123 -2.73 7.83 8.23
N ALA A 124 -3.68 7.16 7.57
CA ALA A 124 -4.42 7.66 6.41
C ALA A 124 -5.15 8.99 6.69
N ALA A 125 -5.46 9.32 7.94
CA ALA A 125 -6.02 10.62 8.31
C ALA A 125 -5.17 11.79 7.81
N ALA A 126 -3.84 11.65 7.82
CA ALA A 126 -2.95 12.69 7.32
C ALA A 126 -3.17 12.96 5.82
N MET A 127 -3.48 11.93 5.03
CA MET A 127 -3.73 12.06 3.59
C MET A 127 -5.03 12.80 3.33
N VAL A 128 -6.09 12.54 4.11
CA VAL A 128 -7.38 13.24 4.00
C VAL A 128 -7.25 14.73 4.35
N MET A 129 -6.33 15.07 5.24
CA MET A 129 -6.09 16.47 5.64
C MET A 129 -5.20 17.25 4.66
N ILE A 130 -4.55 16.58 3.70
CA ILE A 130 -3.68 17.24 2.71
C ILE A 130 -4.48 17.48 1.43
N SER A 131 -4.75 18.75 1.15
CA SER A 131 -5.39 19.13 -0.12
C SER A 131 -4.55 18.72 -1.32
N GLY A 132 -5.14 17.98 -2.25
CA GLY A 132 -4.48 17.52 -3.47
C GLY A 132 -3.56 16.32 -3.25
N ASP A 133 -3.76 15.53 -2.20
CA ASP A 133 -3.07 14.25 -2.05
C ASP A 133 -3.39 13.32 -3.22
N ASP A 134 -2.36 12.78 -3.86
CA ASP A 134 -2.50 11.95 -5.08
C ASP A 134 -3.32 10.68 -4.83
N TYR A 135 -3.19 10.06 -3.65
CA TYR A 135 -3.95 8.84 -3.33
C TYR A 135 -5.43 9.15 -3.15
N ILE A 136 -5.76 10.21 -2.42
CA ILE A 136 -7.15 10.64 -2.21
C ILE A 136 -7.79 11.01 -3.54
N GLY A 137 -7.11 11.76 -4.41
CA GLY A 137 -7.64 12.10 -5.73
C GLY A 137 -7.92 10.87 -6.61
N GLN A 138 -7.05 9.86 -6.59
CA GLN A 138 -7.27 8.60 -7.30
C GLN A 138 -8.42 7.79 -6.68
N LEU A 139 -8.53 7.80 -5.37
CA LEU A 139 -9.62 7.13 -4.65
C LEU A 139 -10.98 7.78 -4.95
N GLU A 140 -11.04 9.11 -5.01
CA GLU A 140 -12.23 9.85 -5.46
C GLU A 140 -12.65 9.45 -6.88
N ASP A 141 -11.68 9.31 -7.79
CA ASP A 141 -11.94 8.85 -9.16
C ASP A 141 -12.50 7.41 -9.18
N ILE A 142 -12.00 6.51 -8.34
CA ILE A 142 -12.52 5.15 -8.20
C ILE A 142 -13.98 5.18 -7.69
N TYR A 143 -14.29 5.92 -6.65
CA TYR A 143 -15.65 6.07 -6.15
C TYR A 143 -16.59 6.61 -7.23
N LYS A 144 -16.19 7.67 -7.90
CA LYS A 144 -16.95 8.29 -8.98
C LYS A 144 -17.16 7.34 -10.16
N ALA A 145 -16.15 6.58 -10.57
CA ALA A 145 -16.26 5.61 -11.65
C ALA A 145 -17.26 4.50 -11.34
N ASN A 146 -17.46 4.19 -10.05
CA ASN A 146 -18.45 3.22 -9.57
C ASN A 146 -19.82 3.84 -9.25
N GLY A 147 -20.01 5.14 -9.53
CA GLY A 147 -21.27 5.84 -9.28
C GLY A 147 -21.58 6.10 -7.80
N ILE A 148 -20.58 6.00 -6.93
CA ILE A 148 -20.68 6.19 -5.49
C ILE A 148 -20.04 7.55 -5.14
N ALA A 149 -20.72 8.34 -4.31
CA ALA A 149 -20.14 9.58 -3.81
C ALA A 149 -18.96 9.29 -2.89
N PHE A 150 -17.87 10.04 -3.06
CA PHE A 150 -16.76 9.95 -2.11
C PHE A 150 -17.24 10.31 -0.71
N PRO A 151 -17.00 9.47 0.31
CA PRO A 151 -17.54 9.67 1.63
C PRO A 151 -16.93 10.91 2.31
N ASP A 152 -17.78 11.74 2.89
CA ASP A 152 -17.33 12.78 3.80
C ASP A 152 -16.82 12.13 5.09
N MET A 153 -15.61 12.46 5.47
CA MET A 153 -14.96 11.90 6.65
C MET A 153 -14.36 13.01 7.50
N ASP A 154 -14.88 13.17 8.71
CA ASP A 154 -14.29 14.06 9.71
C ASP A 154 -13.09 13.37 10.38
N PRO A 155 -11.84 13.75 10.07
CA PRO A 155 -10.66 13.06 10.59
C PRO A 155 -10.51 13.17 12.11
N VAL A 156 -11.25 14.07 12.76
CA VAL A 156 -11.24 14.23 14.23
C VAL A 156 -12.21 13.27 14.91
N LYS A 157 -13.28 12.87 14.21
CA LYS A 157 -14.37 12.05 14.77
C LYS A 157 -14.44 10.64 14.21
N ALA A 158 -13.88 10.42 13.04
CA ALA A 158 -13.90 9.11 12.38
C ALA A 158 -13.27 8.03 13.27
N ASP A 159 -13.94 6.90 13.38
CA ASP A 159 -13.36 5.75 14.06
C ASP A 159 -12.36 4.98 13.16
N ARG A 160 -11.69 4.01 13.75
CA ARG A 160 -10.65 3.26 13.02
C ARG A 160 -11.19 2.47 11.83
N MET A 161 -12.40 1.94 11.94
CA MET A 161 -13.02 1.15 10.88
C MET A 161 -13.42 2.02 9.69
N GLU A 162 -13.77 3.29 9.92
CA GLU A 162 -14.03 4.20 8.81
C GLU A 162 -12.83 4.38 7.88
N TYR A 163 -11.60 4.45 8.43
CA TYR A 163 -10.39 4.54 7.59
C TYR A 163 -10.20 3.29 6.73
N LEU A 164 -10.44 2.09 7.28
CA LEU A 164 -10.36 0.87 6.50
C LEU A 164 -11.47 0.80 5.45
N ASN A 165 -12.72 1.01 5.86
CA ASN A 165 -13.87 0.87 4.97
C ASN A 165 -13.88 1.93 3.87
N LYS A 166 -13.66 3.20 4.21
CA LYS A 166 -13.75 4.31 3.27
C LYS A 166 -12.49 4.51 2.44
N LEU A 167 -11.30 4.29 3.02
CA LEU A 167 -10.02 4.49 2.33
C LEU A 167 -9.35 3.18 1.89
N GLY A 168 -9.85 2.02 2.30
CA GLY A 168 -9.30 0.71 1.94
C GLY A 168 -7.90 0.45 2.51
N MET A 169 -7.50 1.15 3.58
CA MET A 169 -6.14 1.11 4.12
C MET A 169 -6.06 0.40 5.46
N ALA A 170 -5.10 -0.52 5.55
CA ALA A 170 -4.76 -1.24 6.77
C ALA A 170 -3.24 -1.36 6.93
N TYR A 171 -2.80 -1.84 8.07
CA TYR A 171 -1.42 -2.19 8.31
C TYR A 171 -1.29 -3.47 9.11
N PHE A 172 -0.15 -4.13 8.93
CA PHE A 172 0.30 -5.28 9.71
C PHE A 172 1.58 -4.93 10.46
N ASP A 173 1.59 -5.12 11.78
CA ASP A 173 2.65 -4.65 12.67
C ASP A 173 3.83 -5.63 12.83
N GLN A 174 3.89 -6.64 11.96
CA GLN A 174 4.95 -7.64 11.90
C GLN A 174 5.48 -7.81 10.46
N ASN A 175 6.53 -8.62 10.31
CA ASN A 175 6.93 -9.10 8.98
C ASN A 175 5.90 -10.10 8.47
N VAL A 176 5.58 -10.03 7.17
CA VAL A 176 4.72 -11.02 6.52
C VAL A 176 5.59 -12.20 6.09
N PRO A 177 5.31 -13.43 6.55
CA PRO A 177 6.05 -14.62 6.14
C PRO A 177 5.98 -14.86 4.63
N ALA A 178 7.04 -15.42 4.05
CA ALA A 178 7.12 -15.64 2.60
C ALA A 178 6.01 -16.56 2.06
N GLU A 179 5.64 -17.57 2.84
CA GLU A 179 4.57 -18.52 2.51
C GLU A 179 3.17 -17.88 2.46
N CYS A 180 3.01 -16.69 3.06
CA CYS A 180 1.77 -15.92 3.04
C CYS A 180 1.65 -15.00 1.81
N VAL A 181 2.69 -14.91 0.96
CA VAL A 181 2.78 -13.94 -0.12
C VAL A 181 2.76 -14.62 -1.47
N THR A 182 1.86 -14.17 -2.33
CA THR A 182 1.78 -14.65 -3.72
C THR A 182 1.79 -13.44 -4.68
N LEU A 183 2.56 -13.53 -5.76
CA LEU A 183 2.49 -12.53 -6.81
C LEU A 183 1.17 -12.67 -7.56
N VAL A 184 0.40 -11.60 -7.66
CA VAL A 184 -0.76 -11.54 -8.55
C VAL A 184 -0.23 -11.45 -9.97
N SER A 185 -0.33 -12.56 -10.70
CA SER A 185 0.09 -12.64 -12.10
C SER A 185 -0.92 -11.96 -13.03
N GLU A 186 -0.42 -11.50 -14.16
CA GLU A 186 -1.21 -11.03 -15.30
C GLU A 186 -2.18 -12.09 -15.82
#